data_b647276cab9325f6e9fa4a68d77f4220
#
_entry.id   b647276cab9325f6e9fa4a68d77f4220
#
_cell.length_a   1.000
_cell.length_b   1.000
_cell.length_c   1.000
_cell.angle_alpha   90.00
_cell.angle_beta   90.00
_cell.angle_gamma   90.00
#
_symmetry.space_group_name_H-M   'P 1'
#
loop_
_entity.id
_entity.type
_entity.pdbx_description
1 polymer ?
#
loop_
_entity_poly.entity_id
_entity_poly.type
_entity_poly.pdbx_seq_one_letter_code
_entity_poly.pdbx_strand_id
1 'polypeptide(L)'
;MNRPPRILVAPLDWGLGHATRCIPLIRLLLQRGCYVLVAAEGAAEHLLRTEFPQLHYLHLEGYRVRYAKTGLGLVAAIARQLPRLLKSIKAEKAWLRKTVEQYGIDAVISDNRYGLYHPDVFSVLVTHQLQIQTLLGKPGHLLLQRLHYQFINRFNACWVPDYEAAPGLAGDLSHPAKLPHVPLIYLGPLSRFYAGVDQLQHYVLVMLSGPEPQRTLLEQQLLAQLKSYGGPVLFVRGLPGTVGLPNVPYHVNIMNHLGAGAMQQALQGAQLVIARTGYSTVMELMALQKKSILIPTPGQTEQQYLARHLMKHRYALCLPQKGFGLAAAVQLAQQFNYTFPKVEDEESGLIKAIDTLLEKINTTQKAMAVKSF
;
A
#
# COMPACT_ATOMS: atom_id res chain seq x y z
N MET A 1 8.31 26.57 25.66
CA MET A 1 8.13 26.21 24.26
C MET A 1 7.80 24.72 24.21
N ASN A 2 6.64 24.33 23.66
CA ASN A 2 6.32 22.91 23.53
C ASN A 2 7.29 22.30 22.49
N ARG A 3 7.90 21.15 22.83
CA ARG A 3 8.72 20.41 21.87
C ARG A 3 7.87 19.93 20.68
N PRO A 4 8.48 19.74 19.49
CA PRO A 4 7.75 19.20 18.34
C PRO A 4 7.14 17.84 18.67
N PRO A 5 5.92 17.54 18.21
CA PRO A 5 5.28 16.24 18.38
C PRO A 5 6.15 15.12 17.81
N ARG A 6 6.38 14.06 18.57
CA ARG A 6 7.16 12.88 18.16
C ARG A 6 6.22 11.79 17.71
N ILE A 7 6.27 11.47 16.43
CA ILE A 7 5.34 10.52 15.80
C ILE A 7 6.10 9.33 15.25
N LEU A 8 5.70 8.14 15.67
CA LEU A 8 6.22 6.87 15.17
C LEU A 8 5.38 6.42 13.97
N VAL A 9 6.00 6.21 12.81
CA VAL A 9 5.36 5.64 11.62
C VAL A 9 5.95 4.24 11.37
N ALA A 10 5.09 3.23 11.27
CA ALA A 10 5.52 1.84 11.18
C ALA A 10 4.78 1.09 10.05
N PRO A 11 5.37 0.99 8.84
CA PRO A 11 4.81 0.19 7.75
C PRO A 11 4.95 -1.31 8.02
N LEU A 12 4.01 -2.09 7.49
CA LEU A 12 4.12 -3.54 7.45
C LEU A 12 5.19 -3.95 6.43
N ASP A 13 5.89 -5.05 6.71
CA ASP A 13 6.97 -5.62 5.88
C ASP A 13 6.50 -6.46 4.67
N TRP A 14 5.19 -6.50 4.38
CA TRP A 14 4.62 -7.28 3.28
C TRP A 14 4.74 -6.58 1.93
N GLY A 15 5.98 -6.46 1.45
CA GLY A 15 6.30 -5.78 0.20
C GLY A 15 6.41 -4.26 0.34
N LEU A 16 6.86 -3.62 -0.74
CA LEU A 16 7.16 -2.18 -0.75
C LEU A 16 5.92 -1.29 -0.72
N GLY A 17 4.72 -1.83 -1.03
CA GLY A 17 3.48 -1.05 -1.09
C GLY A 17 3.10 -0.37 0.23
N HIS A 18 3.40 -1.00 1.38
CA HIS A 18 3.19 -0.39 2.69
C HIS A 18 4.15 0.77 2.94
N ALA A 19 5.41 0.60 2.60
CA ALA A 19 6.40 1.67 2.71
C ALA A 19 6.08 2.85 1.77
N THR A 20 5.68 2.58 0.52
CA THR A 20 5.37 3.63 -0.46
C THR A 20 4.18 4.49 -0.03
N ARG A 21 3.13 3.90 0.53
CA ARG A 21 1.96 4.68 1.00
C ARG A 21 2.21 5.44 2.31
N CYS A 22 3.26 5.11 3.06
CA CYS A 22 3.70 5.92 4.20
C CYS A 22 4.45 7.19 3.77
N ILE A 23 4.96 7.29 2.53
CA ILE A 23 5.71 8.45 2.05
C ILE A 23 4.89 9.74 2.14
N PRO A 24 3.66 9.84 1.57
CA PRO A 24 2.86 11.06 1.70
C PRO A 24 2.50 11.41 3.16
N LEU A 25 2.25 10.40 4.01
CA LEU A 25 2.03 10.59 5.45
C LEU A 25 3.25 11.24 6.12
N ILE A 26 4.44 10.70 5.89
CA ILE A 26 5.71 11.21 6.46
C ILE A 26 5.99 12.62 5.95
N ARG A 27 5.82 12.88 4.66
CA ARG A 27 6.04 14.23 4.08
C ARG A 27 5.16 15.27 4.75
N LEU A 28 3.87 14.99 4.91
CA LEU A 28 2.95 15.93 5.53
C LEU A 28 3.25 16.14 7.02
N LEU A 29 3.61 15.08 7.77
CA LEU A 29 4.05 15.20 9.16
C LEU A 29 5.28 16.11 9.31
N LEU A 30 6.26 15.95 8.42
CA LEU A 30 7.46 16.82 8.40
C LEU A 30 7.11 18.27 8.07
N GLN A 31 6.21 18.50 7.10
CA GLN A 31 5.70 19.85 6.76
C GLN A 31 4.97 20.49 7.94
N ARG A 32 4.33 19.70 8.79
CA ARG A 32 3.68 20.18 10.04
C ARG A 32 4.65 20.34 11.21
N GLY A 33 5.96 20.19 10.99
CA GLY A 33 7.00 20.40 12.01
C GLY A 33 7.09 19.26 13.03
N CYS A 34 6.59 18.06 12.72
CA CYS A 34 6.72 16.89 13.58
C CYS A 34 8.11 16.29 13.56
N TYR A 35 8.54 15.71 14.66
CA TYR A 35 9.70 14.83 14.72
C TYR A 35 9.23 13.39 14.42
N VAL A 36 9.57 12.91 13.23
CA VAL A 36 9.13 11.58 12.75
C VAL A 36 10.20 10.54 13.00
N LEU A 37 9.79 9.43 13.66
CA LEU A 37 10.59 8.21 13.77
C LEU A 37 9.95 7.15 12.88
N VAL A 38 10.77 6.35 12.20
CA VAL A 38 10.29 5.27 11.34
C VAL A 38 10.71 3.93 11.91
N ALA A 39 9.75 3.02 12.13
CA ALA A 39 10.02 1.67 12.58
C ALA A 39 9.82 0.68 11.42
N ALA A 40 10.91 0.12 10.92
CA ALA A 40 10.89 -0.78 9.76
C ALA A 40 12.08 -1.74 9.76
N GLU A 41 12.08 -2.71 8.84
CA GLU A 41 13.25 -3.55 8.52
C GLU A 41 13.33 -3.81 7.00
N GLY A 42 14.49 -4.25 6.55
CA GLY A 42 14.71 -4.79 5.20
C GLY A 42 14.41 -3.82 4.06
N ALA A 43 13.68 -4.29 3.05
CA ALA A 43 13.41 -3.50 1.84
C ALA A 43 12.55 -2.25 2.11
N ALA A 44 11.63 -2.32 3.07
CA ALA A 44 10.80 -1.18 3.47
C ALA A 44 11.66 -0.07 4.13
N GLU A 45 12.58 -0.46 5.03
CA GLU A 45 13.53 0.47 5.64
C GLU A 45 14.45 1.09 4.59
N HIS A 46 15.02 0.27 3.69
CA HIS A 46 15.91 0.77 2.64
C HIS A 46 15.22 1.80 1.74
N LEU A 47 13.99 1.54 1.32
CA LEU A 47 13.21 2.48 0.51
C LEU A 47 12.98 3.79 1.26
N LEU A 48 12.53 3.73 2.51
CA LEU A 48 12.23 4.92 3.28
C LEU A 48 13.49 5.72 3.64
N ARG A 49 14.63 5.05 3.89
CA ARG A 49 15.93 5.74 4.07
C ARG A 49 16.40 6.46 2.81
N THR A 50 16.09 5.92 1.64
CA THR A 50 16.40 6.58 0.36
C THR A 50 15.56 7.85 0.18
N GLU A 51 14.28 7.82 0.57
CA GLU A 51 13.37 8.97 0.48
C GLU A 51 13.60 10.01 1.60
N PHE A 52 13.98 9.56 2.80
CA PHE A 52 14.12 10.39 4.00
C PHE A 52 15.40 10.03 4.77
N PRO A 53 16.60 10.30 4.23
CA PRO A 53 17.86 9.92 4.86
C PRO A 53 18.10 10.58 6.23
N GLN A 54 17.43 11.70 6.49
CA GLN A 54 17.58 12.50 7.72
C GLN A 54 16.75 11.96 8.90
N LEU A 55 15.82 11.00 8.69
CA LEU A 55 14.95 10.53 9.76
C LEU A 55 15.65 9.53 10.69
N HIS A 56 15.12 9.41 11.88
CA HIS A 56 15.55 8.41 12.84
C HIS A 56 14.82 7.07 12.59
N TYR A 57 15.61 6.01 12.35
CA TYR A 57 15.09 4.67 12.05
C TYR A 57 15.30 3.73 13.20
N LEU A 58 14.24 3.04 13.61
CA LEU A 58 14.22 2.02 14.64
C LEU A 58 13.98 0.66 13.97
N HIS A 59 14.76 -0.33 14.39
CA HIS A 59 14.57 -1.68 13.90
C HIS A 59 13.31 -2.29 14.53
N LEU A 60 12.39 -2.77 13.68
CA LEU A 60 11.18 -3.47 14.10
C LEU A 60 10.98 -4.70 13.21
N GLU A 61 11.10 -5.89 13.82
CA GLU A 61 10.93 -7.15 13.10
C GLU A 61 9.58 -7.25 12.40
N GLY A 62 9.59 -7.75 11.15
CA GLY A 62 8.41 -8.00 10.37
C GLY A 62 7.68 -9.29 10.75
N TYR A 63 6.47 -9.46 10.24
CA TYR A 63 5.68 -10.68 10.45
C TYR A 63 6.22 -11.87 9.66
N ARG A 64 7.06 -11.64 8.63
CA ARG A 64 7.73 -12.66 7.80
C ARG A 64 6.78 -13.74 7.30
N VAL A 65 5.56 -13.32 6.88
CA VAL A 65 4.53 -14.22 6.36
C VAL A 65 4.96 -14.80 5.03
N ARG A 66 4.78 -16.11 4.87
CA ARG A 66 5.05 -16.81 3.62
C ARG A 66 3.75 -17.13 2.90
N TYR A 67 3.65 -16.72 1.66
CA TYR A 67 2.51 -17.05 0.79
C TYR A 67 2.60 -18.49 0.29
N ALA A 68 1.47 -19.21 0.27
CA ALA A 68 1.39 -20.52 -0.37
C ALA A 68 1.36 -20.37 -1.90
N LYS A 69 1.93 -21.35 -2.61
CA LYS A 69 1.97 -21.35 -4.09
C LYS A 69 0.59 -21.60 -4.72
N THR A 70 -0.39 -22.13 -3.99
CA THR A 70 -1.72 -22.50 -4.49
C THR A 70 -2.84 -22.01 -3.57
N GLY A 71 -4.00 -21.62 -4.15
CA GLY A 71 -5.12 -21.03 -3.40
C GLY A 71 -5.73 -21.93 -2.31
N LEU A 72 -5.81 -23.24 -2.51
CA LEU A 72 -6.31 -24.20 -1.50
C LEU A 72 -5.34 -24.37 -0.32
N GLY A 73 -4.04 -24.25 -0.57
CA GLY A 73 -3.01 -24.29 0.48
C GLY A 73 -2.94 -23.00 1.32
N LEU A 74 -3.54 -21.89 0.86
CA LEU A 74 -3.44 -20.59 1.52
C LEU A 74 -4.15 -20.58 2.89
N VAL A 75 -5.33 -21.14 3.00
CA VAL A 75 -6.10 -21.21 4.27
C VAL A 75 -5.35 -22.03 5.31
N ALA A 76 -4.83 -23.19 4.92
CA ALA A 76 -4.01 -24.04 5.80
C ALA A 76 -2.69 -23.36 6.18
N ALA A 77 -2.07 -22.64 5.24
CA ALA A 77 -0.85 -21.90 5.49
C ALA A 77 -1.06 -20.73 6.46
N ILE A 78 -2.17 -19.98 6.34
CA ILE A 78 -2.55 -18.91 7.27
C ILE A 78 -2.85 -19.50 8.65
N ALA A 79 -3.63 -20.58 8.74
CA ALA A 79 -3.94 -21.22 10.01
C ALA A 79 -2.67 -21.71 10.75
N ARG A 80 -1.70 -22.27 10.02
CA ARG A 80 -0.40 -22.69 10.58
C ARG A 80 0.46 -21.51 11.04
N GLN A 81 0.31 -20.35 10.41
CA GLN A 81 1.09 -19.15 10.73
C GLN A 81 0.43 -18.30 11.83
N LEU A 82 -0.86 -18.55 12.16
CA LEU A 82 -1.62 -17.77 13.16
C LEU A 82 -0.92 -17.69 14.53
N PRO A 83 -0.37 -18.79 15.13
CA PRO A 83 0.34 -18.69 16.40
C PRO A 83 1.58 -17.80 16.33
N ARG A 84 2.31 -17.85 15.19
CA ARG A 84 3.48 -16.99 14.95
C ARG A 84 3.06 -15.53 14.82
N LEU A 85 1.98 -15.24 14.07
CA LEU A 85 1.42 -13.91 13.92
C LEU A 85 1.02 -13.31 15.29
N LEU A 86 0.32 -14.08 16.11
CA LEU A 86 -0.06 -13.65 17.48
C LEU A 86 1.14 -13.40 18.37
N LYS A 87 2.23 -14.20 18.24
CA LYS A 87 3.51 -13.97 18.94
C LYS A 87 4.16 -12.67 18.48
N SER A 88 4.16 -12.40 17.16
CA SER A 88 4.70 -11.15 16.61
C SER A 88 3.91 -9.93 17.10
N ILE A 89 2.58 -9.99 17.14
CA ILE A 89 1.72 -8.92 17.68
C ILE A 89 2.02 -8.66 19.16
N LYS A 90 2.26 -9.71 19.97
CA LYS A 90 2.68 -9.54 21.38
C LYS A 90 4.05 -8.90 21.49
N ALA A 91 5.01 -9.32 20.65
CA ALA A 91 6.37 -8.75 20.62
C ALA A 91 6.33 -7.25 20.22
N GLU A 92 5.55 -6.88 19.22
CA GLU A 92 5.33 -5.49 18.83
C GLU A 92 4.81 -4.63 19.99
N LYS A 93 3.83 -5.15 20.74
CA LYS A 93 3.28 -4.42 21.89
C LYS A 93 4.33 -4.17 22.98
N ALA A 94 5.16 -5.18 23.27
CA ALA A 94 6.24 -5.07 24.25
C ALA A 94 7.34 -4.11 23.76
N TRP A 95 7.68 -4.18 22.47
CA TRP A 95 8.63 -3.29 21.82
C TRP A 95 8.14 -1.84 21.86
N LEU A 96 6.87 -1.61 21.48
CA LEU A 96 6.28 -0.25 21.47
C LEU A 96 6.30 0.39 22.85
N ARG A 97 5.95 -0.35 23.91
CA ARG A 97 6.00 0.18 25.30
C ARG A 97 7.37 0.75 25.64
N LYS A 98 8.43 0.00 25.37
CA LYS A 98 9.82 0.46 25.61
C LYS A 98 10.17 1.66 24.74
N THR A 99 9.74 1.65 23.48
CA THR A 99 10.02 2.72 22.51
C THR A 99 9.31 4.02 22.89
N VAL A 100 8.08 3.94 23.36
CA VAL A 100 7.32 5.12 23.85
C VAL A 100 8.04 5.79 25.01
N GLU A 101 8.49 5.00 26.00
CA GLU A 101 9.23 5.50 27.16
C GLU A 101 10.59 6.08 26.73
N GLN A 102 11.35 5.35 25.93
CA GLN A 102 12.71 5.73 25.53
C GLN A 102 12.77 6.98 24.66
N TYR A 103 11.84 7.11 23.72
CA TYR A 103 11.87 8.20 22.73
C TYR A 103 10.82 9.29 23.00
N GLY A 104 9.98 9.13 24.01
CA GLY A 104 8.91 10.06 24.33
C GLY A 104 7.94 10.25 23.17
N ILE A 105 7.43 9.15 22.60
CA ILE A 105 6.49 9.14 21.47
C ILE A 105 5.15 9.72 21.90
N ASP A 106 4.60 10.63 21.11
CA ASP A 106 3.30 11.28 21.37
C ASP A 106 2.16 10.62 20.59
N ALA A 107 2.47 10.03 19.40
CA ALA A 107 1.49 9.27 18.62
C ALA A 107 2.16 8.17 17.80
N VAL A 108 1.35 7.17 17.43
CA VAL A 108 1.75 6.03 16.59
C VAL A 108 0.85 5.95 15.38
N ILE A 109 1.44 5.89 14.18
CA ILE A 109 0.75 5.57 12.93
C ILE A 109 1.24 4.20 12.47
N SER A 110 0.39 3.21 12.66
CA SER A 110 0.66 1.81 12.39
C SER A 110 0.01 1.38 11.08
N ASP A 111 0.80 1.10 10.05
CA ASP A 111 0.27 0.61 8.79
C ASP A 111 0.19 -0.91 8.80
N ASN A 112 -1.01 -1.44 9.02
CA ASN A 112 -1.36 -2.87 9.10
C ASN A 112 -0.56 -3.69 10.14
N ARG A 113 0.01 -3.04 11.18
CA ARG A 113 0.71 -3.72 12.28
C ARG A 113 -0.14 -3.68 13.55
N TYR A 114 -0.78 -4.79 13.86
CA TYR A 114 -1.84 -4.86 14.88
C TYR A 114 -1.37 -4.82 16.33
N GLY A 115 -0.07 -4.92 16.59
CA GLY A 115 0.51 -4.84 17.94
C GLY A 115 0.92 -3.43 18.36
N LEU A 116 0.93 -2.46 17.44
CA LEU A 116 1.45 -1.11 17.69
C LEU A 116 0.36 -0.15 18.21
N TYR A 117 -0.31 -0.53 19.28
CA TYR A 117 -1.24 0.32 20.04
C TYR A 117 -0.78 0.47 21.48
N HIS A 118 -0.99 1.63 22.07
CA HIS A 118 -0.57 1.98 23.44
C HIS A 118 -1.70 2.64 24.19
N PRO A 119 -1.90 2.36 25.51
CA PRO A 119 -3.00 2.95 26.30
C PRO A 119 -2.88 4.44 26.45
N ASP A 120 -1.67 4.97 26.60
CA ASP A 120 -1.40 6.37 26.94
C ASP A 120 -0.95 7.21 25.73
N VAL A 121 -0.83 6.61 24.54
CA VAL A 121 -0.38 7.28 23.32
C VAL A 121 -1.42 7.10 22.23
N PHE A 122 -1.80 8.19 21.56
CA PHE A 122 -2.78 8.11 20.47
C PHE A 122 -2.26 7.25 19.34
N SER A 123 -2.93 6.11 19.12
CA SER A 123 -2.50 5.09 18.18
C SER A 123 -3.51 4.97 17.05
N VAL A 124 -3.04 5.11 15.82
CA VAL A 124 -3.83 5.02 14.59
C VAL A 124 -3.45 3.76 13.82
N LEU A 125 -4.44 3.01 13.35
CA LEU A 125 -4.24 1.94 12.37
C LEU A 125 -4.55 2.45 10.97
N VAL A 126 -3.62 2.29 10.03
CA VAL A 126 -3.86 2.57 8.60
C VAL A 126 -4.17 1.25 7.90
N THR A 127 -5.36 1.11 7.32
CA THR A 127 -5.72 -0.08 6.53
C THR A 127 -6.89 0.20 5.58
N HIS A 128 -6.81 -0.31 4.37
CA HIS A 128 -7.95 -0.37 3.43
C HIS A 128 -8.75 -1.67 3.57
N GLN A 129 -8.24 -2.63 4.33
CA GLN A 129 -8.87 -3.94 4.51
C GLN A 129 -9.72 -3.94 5.79
N LEU A 130 -10.82 -3.21 5.80
CA LEU A 130 -11.83 -3.33 6.85
C LEU A 130 -12.57 -4.66 6.75
N GLN A 131 -12.74 -5.19 5.53
CA GLN A 131 -13.26 -6.52 5.28
C GLN A 131 -12.18 -7.44 4.69
N ILE A 132 -12.03 -8.63 5.25
CA ILE A 132 -11.09 -9.64 4.76
C ILE A 132 -11.79 -10.53 3.73
N GLN A 133 -11.21 -10.67 2.52
CA GLN A 133 -11.67 -11.64 1.54
C GLN A 133 -11.19 -13.06 1.90
N THR A 134 -12.11 -13.98 2.08
CA THR A 134 -11.81 -15.37 2.47
C THR A 134 -12.59 -16.38 1.63
N LEU A 135 -12.01 -17.57 1.47
CA LEU A 135 -12.64 -18.72 0.82
C LEU A 135 -13.45 -19.60 1.81
N LEU A 136 -13.55 -19.23 3.09
CA LEU A 136 -14.13 -20.06 4.15
C LEU A 136 -15.67 -20.08 4.20
N GLY A 137 -16.37 -19.53 3.22
CA GLY A 137 -17.82 -19.38 3.24
C GLY A 137 -18.34 -18.39 4.30
N LYS A 138 -19.66 -18.19 4.37
CA LYS A 138 -20.27 -17.16 5.24
C LYS A 138 -19.92 -17.29 6.74
N PRO A 139 -20.01 -18.46 7.39
CA PRO A 139 -19.71 -18.57 8.83
C PRO A 139 -18.25 -18.28 9.15
N GLY A 140 -17.30 -18.82 8.36
CA GLY A 140 -15.87 -18.57 8.55
C GLY A 140 -15.51 -17.13 8.30
N HIS A 141 -16.13 -16.49 7.31
CA HIS A 141 -15.97 -15.07 7.04
C HIS A 141 -16.40 -14.21 8.25
N LEU A 142 -17.59 -14.47 8.82
CA LEU A 142 -18.09 -13.70 9.97
C LEU A 142 -17.19 -13.84 11.20
N LEU A 143 -16.67 -15.04 11.46
CA LEU A 143 -15.74 -15.26 12.58
C LEU A 143 -14.43 -14.50 12.39
N LEU A 144 -13.81 -14.61 11.22
CA LEU A 144 -12.57 -13.89 10.92
C LEU A 144 -12.79 -12.38 10.96
N GLN A 145 -13.90 -11.88 10.44
CA GLN A 145 -14.25 -10.47 10.48
C GLN A 145 -14.39 -9.95 11.92
N ARG A 146 -15.04 -10.73 12.80
CA ARG A 146 -15.17 -10.38 14.23
C ARG A 146 -13.81 -10.33 14.92
N LEU A 147 -12.94 -11.32 14.68
CA LEU A 147 -11.58 -11.34 15.21
C LEU A 147 -10.76 -10.15 14.68
N HIS A 148 -10.87 -9.85 13.40
CA HIS A 148 -10.19 -8.71 12.78
C HIS A 148 -10.62 -7.40 13.44
N TYR A 149 -11.91 -7.19 13.66
CA TYR A 149 -12.41 -5.99 14.33
C TYR A 149 -11.97 -5.89 15.79
N GLN A 150 -11.76 -7.00 16.49
CA GLN A 150 -11.17 -6.95 17.84
C GLN A 150 -9.75 -6.39 17.83
N PHE A 151 -8.97 -6.58 16.75
CA PHE A 151 -7.66 -5.96 16.60
C PHE A 151 -7.77 -4.49 16.22
N ILE A 152 -8.60 -4.13 15.26
CA ILE A 152 -8.81 -2.75 14.82
C ILE A 152 -9.32 -1.88 15.99
N ASN A 153 -10.27 -2.37 16.76
CA ASN A 153 -10.90 -1.64 17.87
C ASN A 153 -9.98 -1.40 19.08
N ARG A 154 -8.71 -1.82 19.02
CA ARG A 154 -7.70 -1.47 20.04
C ARG A 154 -7.04 -0.13 19.80
N PHE A 155 -7.17 0.40 18.60
CA PHE A 155 -6.63 1.70 18.22
C PHE A 155 -7.61 2.83 18.56
N ASN A 156 -7.10 4.06 18.61
CA ASN A 156 -7.94 5.24 18.85
C ASN A 156 -8.69 5.70 17.61
N ALA A 157 -8.13 5.42 16.42
CA ALA A 157 -8.75 5.68 15.13
C ALA A 157 -8.25 4.68 14.09
N CYS A 158 -9.02 4.46 13.04
CA CYS A 158 -8.61 3.71 11.86
C CYS A 158 -8.66 4.65 10.64
N TRP A 159 -7.50 4.84 10.01
CA TRP A 159 -7.37 5.63 8.81
C TRP A 159 -7.45 4.73 7.58
N VAL A 160 -8.38 5.07 6.69
CA VAL A 160 -8.67 4.27 5.49
C VAL A 160 -8.10 4.98 4.27
N PRO A 161 -7.04 4.44 3.63
CA PRO A 161 -6.47 5.04 2.43
C PRO A 161 -7.35 4.73 1.20
N ASP A 162 -8.52 5.33 1.15
CA ASP A 162 -9.51 5.24 0.07
C ASP A 162 -10.39 6.49 0.09
N TYR A 163 -11.19 6.71 -0.94
CA TYR A 163 -12.21 7.76 -0.97
C TYR A 163 -13.29 7.49 0.09
N GLU A 164 -13.82 8.55 0.72
CA GLU A 164 -14.93 8.43 1.67
C GLU A 164 -16.22 8.00 0.98
N ALA A 165 -16.44 8.51 -0.22
CA ALA A 165 -17.60 8.13 -1.04
C ALA A 165 -17.52 6.69 -1.53
N ALA A 166 -18.50 5.88 -1.20
CA ALA A 166 -18.64 4.54 -1.75
C ALA A 166 -18.87 4.58 -3.27
N PRO A 167 -18.35 3.61 -4.04
CA PRO A 167 -17.72 2.37 -3.56
C PRO A 167 -16.20 2.47 -3.31
N GLY A 168 -15.58 3.62 -3.47
CA GLY A 168 -14.14 3.80 -3.37
C GLY A 168 -13.33 2.98 -4.39
N LEU A 169 -12.02 2.90 -4.19
CA LEU A 169 -11.11 2.09 -5.01
C LEU A 169 -11.07 0.62 -4.56
N ALA A 170 -11.25 0.38 -3.27
CA ALA A 170 -11.16 -0.96 -2.69
C ALA A 170 -12.53 -1.65 -2.52
N GLY A 171 -13.64 -0.99 -2.85
CA GLY A 171 -14.99 -1.56 -2.75
C GLY A 171 -15.32 -2.03 -1.33
N ASP A 172 -15.90 -3.24 -1.19
CA ASP A 172 -16.27 -3.80 0.12
C ASP A 172 -15.08 -3.98 1.07
N LEU A 173 -13.84 -3.98 0.58
CA LEU A 173 -12.67 -4.05 1.46
C LEU A 173 -12.60 -2.83 2.37
N SER A 174 -12.86 -1.64 1.86
CA SER A 174 -12.85 -0.36 2.57
C SER A 174 -14.24 0.12 2.99
N HIS A 175 -15.30 -0.37 2.34
CA HIS A 175 -16.71 0.00 2.59
C HIS A 175 -17.57 -1.24 2.91
N PRO A 176 -17.26 -1.99 3.98
CA PRO A 176 -18.05 -3.15 4.36
C PRO A 176 -19.40 -2.76 4.95
N ALA A 177 -20.39 -3.65 4.83
CA ALA A 177 -21.73 -3.42 5.39
C ALA A 177 -21.75 -3.27 6.93
N LYS A 178 -20.76 -3.83 7.62
CA LYS A 178 -20.56 -3.66 9.07
C LYS A 178 -19.21 -2.99 9.29
N LEU A 179 -19.18 -1.95 10.10
CA LEU A 179 -17.97 -1.21 10.43
C LEU A 179 -17.41 -1.63 11.80
N PRO A 180 -16.09 -1.46 12.05
CA PRO A 180 -15.54 -1.56 13.39
C PRO A 180 -16.10 -0.42 14.27
N HIS A 181 -15.90 -0.50 15.59
CA HIS A 181 -16.40 0.52 16.53
C HIS A 181 -15.49 1.75 16.62
N VAL A 182 -14.22 1.62 16.22
CA VAL A 182 -13.26 2.72 16.21
C VAL A 182 -13.66 3.78 15.17
N PRO A 183 -13.45 5.07 15.42
CA PRO A 183 -13.65 6.12 14.42
C PRO A 183 -12.88 5.85 13.14
N LEU A 184 -13.56 5.92 12.00
CA LEU A 184 -12.96 5.78 10.68
C LEU A 184 -12.73 7.17 10.07
N ILE A 185 -11.55 7.37 9.49
CA ILE A 185 -11.20 8.57 8.73
C ILE A 185 -10.67 8.13 7.38
N TYR A 186 -11.35 8.54 6.32
CA TYR A 186 -10.92 8.27 4.95
C TYR A 186 -9.92 9.33 4.51
N LEU A 187 -8.75 8.87 4.05
CA LEU A 187 -7.62 9.74 3.70
C LEU A 187 -7.60 10.18 2.24
N GLY A 188 -8.40 9.54 1.40
CA GLY A 188 -8.15 9.49 -0.04
C GLY A 188 -7.04 8.50 -0.40
N PRO A 189 -6.76 8.31 -1.70
CA PRO A 189 -5.66 7.47 -2.16
C PRO A 189 -4.30 8.03 -1.71
N LEU A 190 -3.49 7.19 -1.07
CA LEU A 190 -2.13 7.57 -0.66
C LEU A 190 -1.15 7.31 -1.81
N SER A 191 -0.92 8.32 -2.64
CA SER A 191 0.07 8.29 -3.72
C SER A 191 1.34 9.05 -3.31
N ARG A 192 2.49 8.46 -3.60
CA ARG A 192 3.80 9.17 -3.50
C ARG A 192 4.08 10.04 -4.72
N PHE A 193 3.28 9.88 -5.78
CA PHE A 193 3.41 10.57 -7.05
C PHE A 193 2.34 11.66 -7.17
N TYR A 194 2.70 12.74 -7.86
CA TYR A 194 1.82 13.89 -8.09
C TYR A 194 1.43 13.98 -9.56
N ALA A 195 0.21 14.40 -9.83
CA ALA A 195 -0.20 14.79 -11.17
C ALA A 195 0.71 15.94 -11.65
N GLY A 196 1.29 15.78 -12.81
CA GLY A 196 2.18 16.77 -13.44
C GLY A 196 1.74 17.00 -14.87
N VAL A 197 2.46 17.88 -15.58
CA VAL A 197 2.23 18.09 -17.02
C VAL A 197 2.57 16.79 -17.75
N ASP A 198 1.57 16.15 -18.34
CA ASP A 198 1.74 14.93 -19.12
C ASP A 198 2.62 15.19 -20.35
N GLN A 199 3.88 14.75 -20.29
CA GLN A 199 4.75 14.64 -21.46
C GLN A 199 4.59 13.24 -22.06
N LEU A 200 3.44 12.97 -22.68
CA LEU A 200 3.15 11.68 -23.30
C LEU A 200 4.22 11.29 -24.32
N GLN A 201 4.95 10.21 -24.03
CA GLN A 201 6.02 9.66 -24.87
C GLN A 201 5.57 8.43 -25.66
N HIS A 202 4.27 8.11 -25.68
CA HIS A 202 3.63 7.04 -26.47
C HIS A 202 4.23 5.63 -26.31
N TYR A 203 4.70 5.27 -25.12
CA TYR A 203 5.13 3.90 -24.82
C TYR A 203 4.19 3.19 -23.83
N VAL A 204 4.26 1.86 -23.82
CA VAL A 204 3.66 1.02 -22.77
C VAL A 204 4.67 0.85 -21.66
N LEU A 205 4.31 1.23 -20.42
CA LEU A 205 5.08 0.94 -19.24
C LEU A 205 4.67 -0.41 -18.65
N VAL A 206 5.58 -1.36 -18.60
CA VAL A 206 5.41 -2.59 -17.82
C VAL A 206 6.10 -2.40 -16.48
N MET A 207 5.33 -2.42 -15.39
CA MET A 207 5.84 -2.24 -14.03
C MET A 207 5.55 -3.50 -13.21
N LEU A 208 6.58 -4.35 -13.05
CA LEU A 208 6.45 -5.60 -12.29
C LEU A 208 6.67 -5.38 -10.80
N SER A 209 5.87 -6.08 -10.01
CA SER A 209 5.97 -6.13 -8.56
C SER A 209 5.39 -7.44 -8.03
N GLY A 210 5.50 -7.66 -6.73
CA GLY A 210 4.89 -8.80 -6.05
C GLY A 210 5.90 -9.89 -5.67
N PRO A 211 5.43 -10.91 -4.93
CA PRO A 211 6.29 -11.97 -4.39
C PRO A 211 6.74 -12.95 -5.48
N GLU A 212 7.92 -13.53 -5.26
CA GLU A 212 8.38 -14.67 -6.05
C GLU A 212 7.59 -15.95 -5.69
N PRO A 213 7.37 -16.86 -6.64
CA PRO A 213 7.82 -16.86 -8.04
C PRO A 213 6.87 -16.12 -9.01
N GLN A 214 5.77 -15.55 -8.53
CA GLN A 214 4.71 -14.98 -9.37
C GLN A 214 5.16 -13.76 -10.18
N ARG A 215 6.10 -12.96 -9.65
CA ARG A 215 6.71 -11.86 -10.39
C ARG A 215 7.52 -12.40 -11.59
N THR A 216 8.42 -13.36 -11.34
CA THR A 216 9.25 -13.97 -12.39
C THR A 216 8.42 -14.70 -13.46
N LEU A 217 7.35 -15.40 -13.07
CA LEU A 217 6.46 -16.07 -14.04
C LEU A 217 5.76 -15.06 -14.97
N LEU A 218 5.31 -13.92 -14.44
CA LEU A 218 4.72 -12.89 -15.29
C LEU A 218 5.80 -12.22 -16.17
N GLU A 219 6.98 -11.97 -15.63
CA GLU A 219 8.11 -11.42 -16.39
C GLU A 219 8.42 -12.30 -17.61
N GLN A 220 8.64 -13.60 -17.42
CA GLN A 220 8.93 -14.54 -18.48
C GLN A 220 7.84 -14.58 -19.55
N GLN A 221 6.57 -14.58 -19.12
CA GLN A 221 5.42 -14.56 -20.01
C GLN A 221 5.38 -13.31 -20.89
N LEU A 222 5.66 -12.13 -20.30
CA LEU A 222 5.67 -10.85 -21.03
C LEU A 222 6.89 -10.74 -21.96
N LEU A 223 8.09 -11.08 -21.47
CA LEU A 223 9.33 -11.04 -22.27
C LEU A 223 9.22 -11.90 -23.53
N ALA A 224 8.61 -13.09 -23.46
CA ALA A 224 8.39 -13.95 -24.61
C ALA A 224 7.53 -13.30 -25.72
N GLN A 225 6.68 -12.33 -25.37
CA GLN A 225 5.73 -11.67 -26.27
C GLN A 225 6.23 -10.34 -26.84
N LEU A 226 7.34 -9.78 -26.30
CA LEU A 226 7.85 -8.47 -26.73
C LEU A 226 8.23 -8.41 -28.21
N LYS A 227 8.77 -9.51 -28.76
CA LYS A 227 9.15 -9.57 -30.18
C LYS A 227 7.95 -9.39 -31.11
N SER A 228 6.82 -9.98 -30.75
CA SER A 228 5.59 -9.92 -31.57
C SER A 228 4.77 -8.66 -31.34
N TYR A 229 4.98 -7.96 -30.23
CA TYR A 229 4.24 -6.72 -29.93
C TYR A 229 4.71 -5.55 -30.83
N GLY A 230 6.01 -5.35 -31.00
CA GLY A 230 6.62 -4.37 -31.92
C GLY A 230 6.52 -2.91 -31.51
N GLY A 231 5.66 -2.54 -30.56
CA GLY A 231 5.52 -1.16 -30.09
C GLY A 231 6.56 -0.78 -29.00
N PRO A 232 6.78 0.53 -28.75
CA PRO A 232 7.70 1.00 -27.72
C PRO A 232 7.28 0.53 -26.32
N VAL A 233 8.22 -0.03 -25.57
CA VAL A 233 8.00 -0.51 -24.19
C VAL A 233 9.12 -0.04 -23.26
N LEU A 234 8.72 0.54 -22.11
CA LEU A 234 9.61 0.66 -20.96
C LEU A 234 9.25 -0.47 -19.97
N PHE A 235 10.20 -1.36 -19.72
CA PHE A 235 9.99 -2.56 -18.91
C PHE A 235 10.77 -2.45 -17.60
N VAL A 236 10.08 -2.26 -16.48
CA VAL A 236 10.66 -2.19 -15.14
C VAL A 236 10.39 -3.48 -14.39
N ARG A 237 11.44 -4.24 -14.13
CA ARG A 237 11.40 -5.60 -13.58
C ARG A 237 10.99 -5.69 -12.11
N GLY A 238 11.14 -4.59 -11.35
CA GLY A 238 10.88 -4.58 -9.91
C GLY A 238 11.91 -5.36 -9.09
N LEU A 239 13.17 -5.41 -9.55
CA LEU A 239 14.30 -6.08 -8.91
C LEU A 239 15.31 -5.03 -8.45
N PRO A 240 15.23 -4.54 -7.19
CA PRO A 240 16.28 -3.68 -6.67
C PRO A 240 17.58 -4.48 -6.54
N GLY A 241 18.67 -3.91 -7.06
CA GLY A 241 20.00 -4.54 -7.06
C GLY A 241 20.55 -4.82 -8.45
N THR A 242 21.78 -5.33 -8.50
CA THR A 242 22.50 -5.65 -9.74
C THR A 242 22.17 -7.06 -10.22
N VAL A 243 21.12 -7.17 -11.00
CA VAL A 243 20.77 -8.42 -11.71
C VAL A 243 21.00 -8.19 -13.19
N GLY A 244 21.58 -9.15 -13.89
CA GLY A 244 21.79 -9.09 -15.35
C GLY A 244 20.49 -8.79 -16.09
N LEU A 245 20.56 -7.94 -17.12
CA LEU A 245 19.41 -7.62 -17.96
C LEU A 245 19.22 -8.73 -19.02
N PRO A 246 17.98 -9.17 -19.26
CA PRO A 246 17.70 -10.08 -20.37
C PRO A 246 17.89 -9.37 -21.71
N ASN A 247 18.21 -10.14 -22.76
CA ASN A 247 18.24 -9.62 -24.12
C ASN A 247 16.81 -9.35 -24.61
N VAL A 248 16.56 -8.14 -25.08
CA VAL A 248 15.24 -7.68 -25.54
C VAL A 248 15.34 -7.01 -26.92
N PRO A 249 14.23 -6.90 -27.68
CA PRO A 249 14.20 -6.18 -28.94
C PRO A 249 14.58 -4.69 -28.78
N TYR A 250 15.04 -4.06 -29.85
CA TYR A 250 15.53 -2.66 -29.85
C TYR A 250 14.48 -1.62 -29.43
N HIS A 251 13.19 -1.90 -29.60
CA HIS A 251 12.08 -1.02 -29.22
C HIS A 251 11.70 -1.14 -27.72
N VAL A 252 12.42 -1.97 -26.98
CA VAL A 252 12.19 -2.20 -25.54
C VAL A 252 13.36 -1.64 -24.74
N ASN A 253 13.05 -0.70 -23.86
CA ASN A 253 13.98 -0.26 -22.82
C ASN A 253 13.69 -1.04 -21.54
N ILE A 254 14.66 -1.82 -21.04
CA ILE A 254 14.48 -2.66 -19.86
C ILE A 254 15.39 -2.22 -18.72
N MET A 255 14.80 -2.13 -17.51
CA MET A 255 15.48 -1.72 -16.28
C MET A 255 15.13 -2.64 -15.12
N ASN A 256 16.08 -2.91 -14.26
CA ASN A 256 15.82 -3.72 -13.07
C ASN A 256 14.93 -3.01 -12.07
N HIS A 257 15.18 -1.72 -11.84
CA HIS A 257 14.45 -0.89 -10.88
C HIS A 257 14.56 0.58 -11.27
N LEU A 258 13.58 1.38 -10.85
CA LEU A 258 13.59 2.84 -10.93
C LEU A 258 13.40 3.44 -9.54
N GLY A 259 14.19 4.45 -9.20
CA GLY A 259 13.92 5.29 -8.02
C GLY A 259 12.63 6.11 -8.18
N ALA A 260 12.13 6.70 -7.09
CA ALA A 260 10.82 7.36 -7.08
C ALA A 260 10.66 8.44 -8.15
N GLY A 261 11.64 9.34 -8.32
CA GLY A 261 11.58 10.41 -9.32
C GLY A 261 11.56 9.87 -10.76
N ALA A 262 12.43 8.90 -11.09
CA ALA A 262 12.44 8.27 -12.40
C ALA A 262 11.17 7.45 -12.67
N MET A 263 10.60 6.80 -11.65
CA MET A 263 9.33 6.08 -11.77
C MET A 263 8.17 7.05 -12.00
N GLN A 264 8.16 8.21 -11.34
CA GLN A 264 7.16 9.24 -11.60
C GLN A 264 7.21 9.72 -13.05
N GLN A 265 8.40 10.03 -13.56
CA GLN A 265 8.57 10.42 -14.98
C GLN A 265 8.12 9.30 -15.93
N ALA A 266 8.47 8.04 -15.61
CA ALA A 266 8.05 6.89 -16.40
C ALA A 266 6.53 6.72 -16.41
N LEU A 267 5.84 6.92 -15.28
CA LEU A 267 4.39 6.88 -15.20
C LEU A 267 3.74 8.05 -15.94
N GLN A 268 4.27 9.26 -15.80
CA GLN A 268 3.76 10.45 -16.49
C GLN A 268 3.88 10.32 -18.01
N GLY A 269 5.03 9.82 -18.52
CA GLY A 269 5.26 9.63 -19.96
C GLY A 269 4.51 8.44 -20.57
N ALA A 270 4.06 7.48 -19.77
CA ALA A 270 3.39 6.28 -20.27
C ALA A 270 1.99 6.57 -20.83
N GLN A 271 1.71 6.06 -22.02
CA GLN A 271 0.35 6.04 -22.60
C GLN A 271 -0.54 4.99 -21.92
N LEU A 272 0.06 3.88 -21.52
CA LEU A 272 -0.63 2.75 -20.90
C LEU A 272 0.32 2.06 -19.91
N VAL A 273 -0.19 1.66 -18.75
CA VAL A 273 0.59 0.95 -17.74
C VAL A 273 0.10 -0.49 -17.59
N ILE A 274 1.02 -1.45 -17.57
CA ILE A 274 0.73 -2.86 -17.26
C ILE A 274 1.36 -3.19 -15.92
N ALA A 275 0.55 -3.61 -14.94
CA ALA A 275 1.02 -3.89 -13.58
C ALA A 275 0.20 -4.99 -12.88
N ARG A 276 0.63 -5.39 -11.68
CA ARG A 276 -0.18 -6.20 -10.77
C ARG A 276 -1.31 -5.36 -10.15
N THR A 277 -2.42 -6.01 -9.80
CA THR A 277 -3.55 -5.38 -9.10
C THR A 277 -3.27 -5.23 -7.59
N GLY A 278 -2.09 -4.71 -7.23
CA GLY A 278 -1.78 -4.38 -5.84
C GLY A 278 -2.41 -3.04 -5.44
N TYR A 279 -3.00 -2.95 -4.25
CA TYR A 279 -3.76 -1.76 -3.87
C TYR A 279 -2.95 -0.46 -3.90
N SER A 280 -1.68 -0.49 -3.45
CA SER A 280 -0.80 0.69 -3.53
C SER A 280 -0.57 1.14 -4.98
N THR A 281 -0.40 0.18 -5.91
CA THR A 281 -0.31 0.49 -7.35
C THR A 281 -1.61 1.08 -7.89
N VAL A 282 -2.76 0.53 -7.45
CA VAL A 282 -4.08 1.08 -7.83
C VAL A 282 -4.21 2.52 -7.38
N MET A 283 -3.88 2.84 -6.13
CA MET A 283 -3.91 4.22 -5.62
C MET A 283 -3.02 5.16 -6.46
N GLU A 284 -1.77 4.75 -6.75
CA GLU A 284 -0.83 5.55 -7.55
C GLU A 284 -1.35 5.79 -8.98
N LEU A 285 -1.90 4.76 -9.63
CA LEU A 285 -2.43 4.87 -10.99
C LEU A 285 -3.70 5.72 -11.06
N MET A 286 -4.58 5.61 -10.06
CA MET A 286 -5.80 6.41 -10.00
C MET A 286 -5.51 7.88 -9.67
N ALA A 287 -4.59 8.17 -8.74
CA ALA A 287 -4.14 9.52 -8.46
C ALA A 287 -3.51 10.21 -9.68
N LEU A 288 -2.82 9.45 -10.53
CA LEU A 288 -2.26 9.94 -11.80
C LEU A 288 -3.23 9.84 -12.99
N GLN A 289 -4.45 9.32 -12.80
CA GLN A 289 -5.45 9.06 -13.85
C GLN A 289 -4.87 8.27 -15.05
N LYS A 290 -3.99 7.30 -14.77
CA LYS A 290 -3.30 6.52 -15.81
C LYS A 290 -4.14 5.33 -16.27
N LYS A 291 -4.36 5.25 -17.60
CA LYS A 291 -4.94 4.07 -18.24
C LYS A 291 -4.08 2.85 -17.93
N SER A 292 -4.69 1.77 -17.49
CA SER A 292 -3.93 0.61 -17.04
C SER A 292 -4.59 -0.73 -17.40
N ILE A 293 -3.71 -1.72 -17.64
CA ILE A 293 -4.05 -3.13 -17.67
C ILE A 293 -3.51 -3.74 -16.38
N LEU A 294 -4.40 -4.23 -15.53
CA LEU A 294 -4.03 -4.83 -14.26
C LEU A 294 -4.18 -6.34 -14.28
N ILE A 295 -3.15 -7.04 -13.85
CA ILE A 295 -3.07 -8.51 -13.89
C ILE A 295 -3.02 -9.03 -12.45
N PRO A 296 -4.14 -9.56 -11.90
CA PRO A 296 -4.13 -10.08 -10.53
C PRO A 296 -3.19 -11.27 -10.39
N THR A 297 -2.48 -11.31 -9.27
CA THR A 297 -1.62 -12.45 -8.93
C THR A 297 -2.48 -13.70 -8.69
N PRO A 298 -2.23 -14.82 -9.41
CA PRO A 298 -2.98 -16.05 -9.20
C PRO A 298 -2.93 -16.51 -7.73
N GLY A 299 -4.10 -16.79 -7.15
CA GLY A 299 -4.24 -17.24 -5.76
C GLY A 299 -4.30 -16.12 -4.71
N GLN A 300 -4.09 -14.85 -5.07
CA GLN A 300 -4.29 -13.73 -4.15
C GLN A 300 -5.73 -13.21 -4.20
N THR A 301 -6.53 -13.58 -3.20
CA THR A 301 -7.98 -13.28 -3.14
C THR A 301 -8.28 -11.78 -3.18
N GLU A 302 -7.46 -10.96 -2.51
CA GLU A 302 -7.57 -9.51 -2.52
C GLU A 302 -7.39 -8.95 -3.94
N GLN A 303 -6.30 -9.31 -4.62
CA GLN A 303 -6.03 -8.81 -5.98
C GLN A 303 -7.11 -9.27 -6.98
N GLN A 304 -7.60 -10.49 -6.83
CA GLN A 304 -8.71 -10.99 -7.66
C GLN A 304 -10.03 -10.25 -7.39
N TYR A 305 -10.30 -9.90 -6.13
CA TYR A 305 -11.44 -9.08 -5.77
C TYR A 305 -11.29 -7.66 -6.37
N LEU A 306 -10.17 -7.00 -6.12
CA LEU A 306 -9.88 -5.67 -6.66
C LEU A 306 -10.00 -5.63 -8.18
N ALA A 307 -9.46 -6.63 -8.89
CA ALA A 307 -9.57 -6.71 -10.35
C ALA A 307 -11.03 -6.72 -10.83
N ARG A 308 -11.90 -7.51 -10.17
CA ARG A 308 -13.34 -7.51 -10.51
C ARG A 308 -14.01 -6.18 -10.21
N HIS A 309 -13.68 -5.56 -9.07
CA HIS A 309 -14.22 -4.28 -8.65
C HIS A 309 -13.81 -3.16 -9.63
N LEU A 310 -12.52 -3.03 -9.93
CA LEU A 310 -11.98 -2.02 -10.83
C LEU A 310 -12.50 -2.17 -12.26
N MET A 311 -12.64 -3.41 -12.75
CA MET A 311 -13.21 -3.72 -14.05
C MET A 311 -14.70 -3.32 -14.12
N LYS A 312 -15.47 -3.64 -13.08
CA LYS A 312 -16.91 -3.28 -12.98
C LYS A 312 -17.12 -1.77 -13.07
N HIS A 313 -16.26 -0.98 -12.41
CA HIS A 313 -16.35 0.48 -12.39
C HIS A 313 -15.56 1.15 -13.54
N ARG A 314 -14.96 0.36 -14.42
CA ARG A 314 -14.13 0.82 -15.55
C ARG A 314 -12.92 1.69 -15.13
N TYR A 315 -12.44 1.52 -13.91
CA TYR A 315 -11.24 2.20 -13.42
C TYR A 315 -9.96 1.67 -14.06
N ALA A 316 -9.93 0.36 -14.39
CA ALA A 316 -8.83 -0.29 -15.07
C ALA A 316 -9.33 -1.48 -15.90
N LEU A 317 -8.65 -1.79 -17.01
CA LEU A 317 -8.84 -3.05 -17.72
C LEU A 317 -8.13 -4.17 -16.93
N CYS A 318 -8.89 -5.15 -16.44
CA CYS A 318 -8.32 -6.24 -15.64
C CYS A 318 -8.39 -7.56 -16.40
N LEU A 319 -7.23 -8.20 -16.60
CA LEU A 319 -7.10 -9.44 -17.37
C LEU A 319 -6.39 -10.51 -16.54
N PRO A 320 -6.80 -11.79 -16.65
CA PRO A 320 -6.13 -12.88 -15.95
C PRO A 320 -4.73 -13.14 -16.51
N GLN A 321 -3.79 -13.58 -15.67
CA GLN A 321 -2.45 -13.97 -16.13
C GLN A 321 -2.48 -15.17 -17.10
N LYS A 322 -3.35 -16.16 -16.82
CA LYS A 322 -3.50 -17.33 -17.72
C LYS A 322 -4.08 -16.89 -19.05
N GLY A 323 -3.37 -17.18 -20.13
CA GLY A 323 -3.79 -16.79 -21.49
C GLY A 323 -3.59 -15.32 -21.82
N PHE A 324 -2.86 -14.54 -21.01
CA PHE A 324 -2.58 -13.14 -21.30
C PHE A 324 -1.73 -13.00 -22.57
N GLY A 325 -2.24 -12.20 -23.52
CA GLY A 325 -1.58 -11.84 -24.77
C GLY A 325 -1.31 -10.33 -24.81
N LEU A 326 -0.03 -9.92 -24.86
CA LEU A 326 0.37 -8.51 -24.77
C LEU A 326 -0.26 -7.64 -25.86
N ALA A 327 -0.12 -8.02 -27.13
CA ALA A 327 -0.65 -7.25 -28.26
C ALA A 327 -2.20 -7.12 -28.20
N ALA A 328 -2.90 -8.23 -27.93
CA ALA A 328 -4.35 -8.25 -27.81
C ALA A 328 -4.82 -7.41 -26.60
N ALA A 329 -4.10 -7.48 -25.48
CA ALA A 329 -4.43 -6.70 -24.29
C ALA A 329 -4.28 -5.19 -24.53
N VAL A 330 -3.21 -4.76 -25.23
CA VAL A 330 -3.01 -3.35 -25.60
C VAL A 330 -4.12 -2.88 -26.55
N GLN A 331 -4.49 -3.69 -27.54
CA GLN A 331 -5.60 -3.37 -28.44
C GLN A 331 -6.94 -3.24 -27.69
N LEU A 332 -7.23 -4.14 -26.76
CA LEU A 332 -8.42 -4.04 -25.89
C LEU A 332 -8.40 -2.77 -25.04
N ALA A 333 -7.23 -2.41 -24.49
CA ALA A 333 -7.08 -1.21 -23.67
C ALA A 333 -7.33 0.09 -24.45
N GLN A 334 -7.01 0.13 -25.75
CA GLN A 334 -7.30 1.27 -26.62
C GLN A 334 -8.80 1.48 -26.82
N GLN A 335 -9.57 0.38 -26.81
CA GLN A 335 -11.03 0.40 -26.99
C GLN A 335 -11.79 0.48 -25.66
N PHE A 336 -11.10 0.30 -24.52
CA PHE A 336 -11.72 0.29 -23.21
C PHE A 336 -12.10 1.72 -22.76
N ASN A 337 -13.34 1.91 -22.36
CA ASN A 337 -13.84 3.20 -21.84
C ASN A 337 -13.43 3.37 -20.39
N TYR A 338 -12.24 3.90 -20.13
CA TYR A 338 -11.78 4.21 -18.78
C TYR A 338 -12.61 5.31 -18.16
N THR A 339 -12.94 5.12 -16.88
CA THR A 339 -13.57 6.13 -16.02
C THR A 339 -12.68 6.32 -14.81
N PHE A 340 -12.27 7.55 -14.52
CA PHE A 340 -11.50 7.83 -13.32
C PHE A 340 -12.40 8.40 -12.24
N PRO A 341 -12.20 8.04 -10.96
CA PRO A 341 -12.87 8.71 -9.85
C PRO A 341 -12.62 10.21 -9.93
N LYS A 342 -13.62 11.00 -9.58
CA LYS A 342 -13.40 12.45 -9.44
C LYS A 342 -12.40 12.65 -8.30
N VAL A 343 -11.36 13.41 -8.58
CA VAL A 343 -10.40 13.88 -7.59
C VAL A 343 -11.14 14.99 -6.80
N GLU A 344 -11.86 14.60 -5.76
CA GLU A 344 -12.25 15.56 -4.72
C GLU A 344 -10.99 15.75 -3.89
N ASP A 345 -10.51 16.99 -3.72
CA ASP A 345 -9.29 17.37 -3.01
C ASP A 345 -8.62 16.24 -2.20
N GLU A 346 -7.82 15.39 -2.91
CA GLU A 346 -7.21 14.17 -2.32
C GLU A 346 -6.39 14.49 -1.08
N GLU A 347 -5.80 15.70 -1.03
CA GLU A 347 -5.07 16.17 0.14
C GLU A 347 -5.98 16.49 1.33
N SER A 348 -7.29 16.76 1.11
CA SER A 348 -8.17 17.22 2.19
C SER A 348 -8.37 16.16 3.28
N GLY A 349 -8.54 14.90 2.92
CA GLY A 349 -8.72 13.79 3.88
C GLY A 349 -7.47 13.54 4.72
N LEU A 350 -6.31 13.43 4.07
CA LEU A 350 -5.03 13.25 4.74
C LEU A 350 -4.66 14.44 5.63
N ILE A 351 -4.85 15.67 5.14
CA ILE A 351 -4.59 16.91 5.89
C ILE A 351 -5.47 16.95 7.14
N LYS A 352 -6.79 16.75 6.99
CA LYS A 352 -7.73 16.74 8.13
C LYS A 352 -7.36 15.68 9.16
N ALA A 353 -6.97 14.48 8.73
CA ALA A 353 -6.58 13.40 9.62
C ALA A 353 -5.34 13.75 10.45
N ILE A 354 -4.30 14.31 9.81
CA ILE A 354 -3.07 14.71 10.51
C ILE A 354 -3.32 15.92 11.41
N ASP A 355 -4.04 16.94 10.96
CA ASP A 355 -4.34 18.11 11.78
C ASP A 355 -5.17 17.71 13.00
N THR A 356 -6.17 16.82 12.86
CA THR A 356 -6.92 16.24 13.99
C THR A 356 -6.01 15.47 14.96
N LEU A 357 -5.05 14.68 14.44
CA LEU A 357 -4.08 13.97 15.27
C LEU A 357 -3.24 14.94 16.10
N LEU A 358 -2.74 16.01 15.49
CA LEU A 358 -1.93 17.02 16.17
C LEU A 358 -2.71 17.80 17.23
N GLU A 359 -3.99 18.11 17.00
CA GLU A 359 -4.87 18.68 18.00
C GLU A 359 -5.05 17.78 19.23
N LYS A 360 -5.23 16.47 19.02
CA LYS A 360 -5.32 15.47 20.10
C LYS A 360 -4.03 15.41 20.92
N ILE A 361 -2.87 15.40 20.27
CA ILE A 361 -1.56 15.41 20.94
C ILE A 361 -1.41 16.68 21.79
N ASN A 362 -1.69 17.86 21.22
CA ASN A 362 -1.59 19.15 21.93
C ASN A 362 -2.50 19.21 23.15
N THR A 363 -3.71 18.70 23.04
CA THR A 363 -4.66 18.64 24.17
C THR A 363 -4.14 17.75 25.28
N THR A 364 -3.58 16.58 24.95
CA THR A 364 -3.01 15.63 25.92
C THR A 364 -1.77 16.23 26.61
N GLN A 365 -0.88 16.87 25.88
CA GLN A 365 0.33 17.52 26.43
C GLN A 365 -0.04 18.65 27.39
N LYS A 366 -1.04 19.48 27.06
CA LYS A 366 -1.56 20.53 27.95
C LYS A 366 -2.15 19.95 29.24
N ALA A 367 -2.94 18.88 29.15
CA ALA A 367 -3.52 18.21 30.31
C ALA A 367 -2.47 17.60 31.25
N MET A 368 -1.37 17.06 30.70
CA MET A 368 -0.25 16.56 31.50
C MET A 368 0.53 17.70 32.18
N ALA A 369 0.76 18.80 31.48
CA ALA A 369 1.44 19.97 32.05
C ALA A 369 0.69 20.58 33.23
N VAL A 370 -0.65 20.60 33.18
CA VAL A 370 -1.49 21.10 34.29
C VAL A 370 -1.47 20.17 35.52
N LYS A 371 -1.27 18.86 35.32
CA LYS A 371 -1.20 17.87 36.43
C LYS A 371 0.17 17.80 37.12
N SER A 372 1.20 18.41 36.53
CA SER A 372 2.56 18.44 37.07
C SER A 372 2.86 19.69 37.90
N PHE A 373 1.88 20.57 38.07
CA PHE A 373 1.83 21.69 39.02
C PHE A 373 0.85 21.35 40.15
#